data_bd3020ca3f33e5fb180a8731b85b4dd4
#
_entry.id   bd3020ca3f33e5fb180a8731b85b4dd4
#
_cell.length_a   1.000
_cell.length_b   1.000
_cell.length_c   1.000
_cell.angle_alpha   90.00
_cell.angle_beta   90.00
_cell.angle_gamma   90.00
#
_symmetry.space_group_name_H-M   'P 1'
#
loop_
_entity.id
_entity.type
_entity.pdbx_description
1 polymer ?
#
loop_
_entity_poly.entity_id
_entity_poly.type
_entity_poly.pdbx_seq_one_letter_code
_entity_poly.pdbx_strand_id
1 'polypeptide(L)'
;MFGQYCSNCGQNKEQHVLFSDIKKDFLDDAFDYDARIFKTLKYLFTKPGFLTLQYWSGKRVKFLQPIRLYIFASVFYYFINSLIKATQPHFIIANKLASKIIDPKYYSTIEDNILSHGQEIELLLFTPLTGAVLMILYAVKSKPFLHHMIASIHLSSFIYIFLTIINVFSTLFYRINPLISIFYLIIPIYCVIMLRSIYNDSLLKSIFKTFLIFISVVLRNILIFGIGYIITILIY
;
A
#
# COMPACT_ATOMS: atom_id res chain seq x y z
N MET A 1 4.65 -30.77 -21.80
CA MET A 1 5.14 -30.78 -20.41
C MET A 1 6.16 -31.92 -20.29
N PHE A 2 7.42 -31.61 -20.10
CA PHE A 2 8.46 -32.58 -19.80
C PHE A 2 8.92 -32.36 -18.37
N GLY A 3 8.70 -33.35 -17.45
CA GLY A 3 9.14 -33.30 -16.07
C GLY A 3 8.04 -32.91 -15.05
N GLN A 4 8.41 -32.85 -13.77
CA GLN A 4 7.52 -32.55 -12.64
C GLN A 4 7.14 -31.06 -12.54
N TYR A 5 7.80 -30.17 -13.27
CA TYR A 5 7.60 -28.73 -13.26
C TYR A 5 7.15 -28.20 -14.62
N CYS A 6 6.30 -27.20 -14.62
CA CYS A 6 5.92 -26.48 -15.83
C CYS A 6 7.11 -25.66 -16.35
N SER A 7 7.58 -25.93 -17.56
CA SER A 7 8.73 -25.22 -18.19
C SER A 7 8.49 -23.72 -18.37
N ASN A 8 7.23 -23.27 -18.34
CA ASN A 8 6.88 -21.88 -18.60
C ASN A 8 6.67 -21.06 -17.30
N CYS A 9 6.19 -21.68 -16.19
CA CYS A 9 5.90 -20.99 -14.95
C CYS A 9 6.55 -21.60 -13.70
N GLY A 10 7.26 -22.73 -13.81
CA GLY A 10 7.95 -23.39 -12.71
C GLY A 10 7.03 -24.05 -11.66
N GLN A 11 5.74 -24.23 -11.96
CA GLN A 11 4.78 -24.80 -11.02
C GLN A 11 4.85 -26.34 -11.01
N ASN A 12 4.91 -26.96 -9.83
CA ASN A 12 4.94 -28.41 -9.67
C ASN A 12 3.57 -29.02 -9.99
N LYS A 13 3.58 -30.22 -10.56
CA LYS A 13 2.37 -30.95 -11.00
C LYS A 13 1.66 -31.68 -9.87
N GLU A 14 2.39 -32.06 -8.81
CA GLU A 14 1.86 -32.80 -7.66
C GLU A 14 2.07 -32.02 -6.37
N GLN A 15 0.98 -31.65 -5.70
CA GLN A 15 1.01 -31.03 -4.38
C GLN A 15 0.80 -32.09 -3.27
N HIS A 16 1.82 -32.91 -3.04
CA HIS A 16 1.95 -33.61 -1.76
C HIS A 16 3.07 -32.94 -0.96
N VAL A 17 2.71 -32.05 -0.05
CA VAL A 17 3.68 -31.32 0.80
C VAL A 17 3.96 -32.17 2.02
N LEU A 18 5.15 -32.75 2.11
CA LEU A 18 5.69 -33.35 3.32
C LEU A 18 6.37 -32.26 4.18
N PHE A 19 6.29 -32.39 5.50
CA PHE A 19 6.85 -31.40 6.44
C PHE A 19 8.38 -31.21 6.31
N SER A 20 9.09 -32.21 5.77
CA SER A 20 10.51 -32.16 5.40
C SER A 20 10.80 -31.24 4.22
N ASP A 21 9.85 -31.13 3.30
CA ASP A 21 9.99 -30.31 2.09
C ASP A 21 9.86 -28.82 2.44
N ILE A 22 9.03 -28.50 3.46
CA ILE A 22 8.87 -27.14 3.99
C ILE A 22 10.17 -26.59 4.56
N LYS A 23 10.97 -27.45 5.27
CA LYS A 23 12.27 -27.02 5.82
C LYS A 23 13.32 -26.78 4.74
N LYS A 24 13.34 -27.64 3.71
CA LYS A 24 14.30 -27.53 2.61
C LYS A 24 13.95 -26.35 1.71
N ASP A 25 12.66 -26.22 1.38
CA ASP A 25 12.14 -25.10 0.61
C ASP A 25 12.33 -23.75 1.33
N PHE A 26 12.28 -23.74 2.68
CA PHE A 26 12.50 -22.52 3.47
C PHE A 26 13.97 -22.06 3.47
N LEU A 27 14.94 -22.97 3.42
CA LEU A 27 16.36 -22.63 3.36
C LEU A 27 16.82 -22.33 1.93
N ASP A 28 16.38 -23.11 0.95
CA ASP A 28 16.68 -22.87 -0.47
C ASP A 28 15.93 -21.63 -1.00
N ASP A 29 14.70 -21.37 -0.49
CA ASP A 29 13.94 -20.13 -0.77
C ASP A 29 14.60 -18.89 -0.16
N ALA A 30 15.39 -18.99 0.91
CA ALA A 30 15.99 -17.81 1.55
C ALA A 30 16.96 -17.07 0.62
N PHE A 31 17.80 -17.78 -0.12
CA PHE A 31 18.75 -17.16 -1.07
C PHE A 31 18.09 -16.71 -2.38
N ASP A 32 17.13 -17.45 -2.89
CA ASP A 32 16.30 -17.03 -4.02
C ASP A 32 15.33 -15.89 -3.65
N TYR A 33 15.02 -15.74 -2.36
CA TYR A 33 14.13 -14.73 -1.81
C TYR A 33 14.73 -13.33 -1.99
N ASP A 34 16.01 -13.16 -1.70
CA ASP A 34 16.70 -11.86 -1.85
C ASP A 34 16.68 -11.35 -3.29
N ALA A 35 16.99 -12.24 -4.26
CA ALA A 35 16.92 -11.87 -5.67
C ALA A 35 15.50 -11.49 -6.14
N ARG A 36 14.47 -12.16 -5.62
CA ARG A 36 13.06 -11.85 -5.92
C ARG A 36 12.62 -10.51 -5.30
N ILE A 37 13.08 -10.20 -4.07
CA ILE A 37 12.80 -8.91 -3.41
C ILE A 37 13.34 -7.76 -4.26
N PHE A 38 14.63 -7.76 -4.53
CA PHE A 38 15.26 -6.68 -5.31
C PHE A 38 14.63 -6.52 -6.69
N LYS A 39 14.33 -7.62 -7.36
CA LYS A 39 13.66 -7.61 -8.65
C LYS A 39 12.25 -7.03 -8.55
N THR A 40 11.48 -7.41 -7.53
CA THR A 40 10.13 -6.90 -7.31
C THR A 40 10.16 -5.42 -7.02
N LEU A 41 11.04 -4.96 -6.10
CA LEU A 41 11.21 -3.55 -5.79
C LEU A 41 11.63 -2.73 -7.03
N LYS A 42 12.59 -3.22 -7.80
CA LYS A 42 12.99 -2.57 -9.05
C LYS A 42 11.78 -2.33 -9.98
N TYR A 43 10.98 -3.35 -10.24
CA TYR A 43 9.83 -3.21 -11.14
C TYR A 43 8.69 -2.40 -10.50
N LEU A 44 8.52 -2.47 -9.19
CA LEU A 44 7.54 -1.65 -8.46
C LEU A 44 7.80 -0.16 -8.71
N PHE A 45 9.06 0.28 -8.64
CA PHE A 45 9.42 1.69 -8.81
C PHE A 45 9.57 2.12 -10.28
N THR A 46 10.12 1.26 -11.13
CA THR A 46 10.48 1.65 -12.51
C THR A 46 9.37 1.42 -13.53
N LYS A 47 8.42 0.50 -13.25
CA LYS A 47 7.35 0.14 -14.20
C LYS A 47 5.99 0.05 -13.50
N PRO A 48 5.32 1.19 -13.20
CA PRO A 48 4.02 1.21 -12.54
C PRO A 48 3.00 0.30 -13.24
N GLY A 49 2.35 -0.59 -12.48
CA GLY A 49 1.35 -1.53 -13.00
C GLY A 49 1.91 -2.85 -13.55
N PHE A 50 3.22 -2.93 -13.85
CA PHE A 50 3.81 -4.13 -14.43
C PHE A 50 3.62 -5.38 -13.55
N LEU A 51 3.90 -5.30 -12.26
CA LEU A 51 3.74 -6.42 -11.33
C LEU A 51 2.29 -6.91 -11.28
N THR A 52 1.33 -6.00 -11.28
CA THR A 52 -0.09 -6.32 -11.30
C THR A 52 -0.45 -7.10 -12.57
N LEU A 53 0.01 -6.65 -13.74
CA LEU A 53 -0.23 -7.32 -15.01
C LEU A 53 0.44 -8.71 -15.06
N GLN A 54 1.67 -8.85 -14.54
CA GLN A 54 2.33 -10.15 -14.44
C GLN A 54 1.54 -11.11 -13.56
N TYR A 55 1.05 -10.64 -12.42
CA TYR A 55 0.26 -11.46 -11.53
C TYR A 55 -1.08 -11.88 -12.16
N TRP A 56 -1.77 -10.98 -12.86
CA TRP A 56 -3.01 -11.26 -13.59
C TRP A 56 -2.81 -12.26 -14.73
N SER A 57 -1.64 -12.26 -15.35
CA SER A 57 -1.27 -13.23 -16.41
C SER A 57 -0.78 -14.58 -15.87
N GLY A 58 -0.86 -14.81 -14.54
CA GLY A 58 -0.45 -16.07 -13.90
C GLY A 58 1.07 -16.23 -13.67
N LYS A 59 1.90 -15.25 -14.00
CA LYS A 59 3.35 -15.30 -13.83
C LYS A 59 3.75 -14.94 -12.39
N ARG A 60 3.46 -15.84 -11.44
CA ARG A 60 3.54 -15.57 -10.00
C ARG A 60 4.90 -15.94 -9.38
N VAL A 61 5.68 -16.82 -9.99
CA VAL A 61 6.90 -17.40 -9.40
C VAL A 61 8.08 -16.42 -9.42
N LYS A 62 8.14 -15.52 -10.41
CA LYS A 62 9.29 -14.63 -10.66
C LYS A 62 9.39 -13.43 -9.71
N PHE A 63 8.34 -13.14 -8.95
CA PHE A 63 8.21 -11.96 -8.10
C PHE A 63 7.66 -12.34 -6.74
N LEU A 64 7.81 -11.46 -5.76
CA LEU A 64 7.13 -11.60 -4.47
C LEU A 64 5.61 -11.63 -4.66
N GLN A 65 4.95 -12.48 -3.87
CA GLN A 65 3.50 -12.48 -3.81
C GLN A 65 3.00 -11.12 -3.31
N PRO A 66 1.90 -10.57 -3.86
CA PRO A 66 1.42 -9.23 -3.53
C PRO A 66 1.22 -9.02 -2.03
N ILE A 67 0.60 -9.97 -1.33
CA ILE A 67 0.35 -9.88 0.12
C ILE A 67 1.66 -9.85 0.91
N ARG A 68 2.65 -10.67 0.54
CA ARG A 68 3.96 -10.66 1.21
C ARG A 68 4.70 -9.34 1.02
N LEU A 69 4.65 -8.79 -0.21
CA LEU A 69 5.21 -7.47 -0.50
C LEU A 69 4.54 -6.37 0.34
N TYR A 70 3.22 -6.43 0.46
CA TYR A 70 2.44 -5.47 1.23
C TYR A 70 2.76 -5.51 2.73
N ILE A 71 2.77 -6.72 3.33
CA ILE A 71 3.13 -6.90 4.73
C ILE A 71 4.55 -6.40 4.99
N PHE A 72 5.51 -6.76 4.12
CA PHE A 72 6.88 -6.28 4.23
C PHE A 72 6.94 -4.74 4.17
N ALA A 73 6.30 -4.13 3.18
CA ALA A 73 6.30 -2.69 2.98
C ALA A 73 5.66 -1.94 4.15
N SER A 74 4.53 -2.43 4.67
CA SER A 74 3.80 -1.80 5.77
C SER A 74 4.53 -1.95 7.10
N VAL A 75 5.02 -3.15 7.44
CA VAL A 75 5.80 -3.37 8.67
C VAL A 75 7.07 -2.51 8.65
N PHE A 76 7.76 -2.47 7.51
CA PHE A 76 8.95 -1.64 7.35
C PHE A 76 8.63 -0.15 7.52
N TYR A 77 7.52 0.33 6.94
CA TYR A 77 7.05 1.71 7.09
C TYR A 77 6.79 2.07 8.56
N TYR A 78 5.99 1.29 9.27
CA TYR A 78 5.65 1.58 10.67
C TYR A 78 6.86 1.44 11.59
N PHE A 79 7.70 0.44 11.37
CA PHE A 79 8.93 0.25 12.14
C PHE A 79 9.88 1.44 12.00
N ILE A 80 10.19 1.85 10.78
CA ILE A 80 11.07 3.00 10.56
C ILE A 80 10.47 4.29 11.11
N ASN A 81 9.18 4.54 10.91
CA ASN A 81 8.54 5.74 11.45
C ASN A 81 8.53 5.77 12.99
N SER A 82 8.41 4.61 13.66
CA SER A 82 8.52 4.54 15.12
C SER A 82 9.92 4.90 15.61
N LEU A 83 10.97 4.50 14.87
CA LEU A 83 12.36 4.82 15.21
C LEU A 83 12.69 6.31 15.02
N ILE A 84 12.25 6.89 13.91
CA ILE A 84 12.59 8.28 13.58
C ILE A 84 11.67 9.31 14.26
N LYS A 85 10.63 8.84 14.97
CA LYS A 85 9.58 9.69 15.57
C LYS A 85 9.12 10.81 14.61
N ALA A 86 9.03 10.47 13.33
CA ALA A 86 8.68 11.43 12.29
C ALA A 86 7.24 11.91 12.49
N THR A 87 7.10 13.18 12.79
CA THR A 87 5.82 13.88 12.71
C THR A 87 5.42 13.96 11.25
N GLN A 88 4.41 13.21 10.87
CA GLN A 88 3.95 13.14 9.49
C GLN A 88 3.29 14.48 9.08
N PRO A 89 3.75 15.16 8.02
CA PRO A 89 3.24 16.50 7.66
C PRO A 89 1.73 16.54 7.39
N HIS A 90 1.18 15.47 6.81
CA HIS A 90 -0.27 15.38 6.56
C HIS A 90 -1.08 15.23 7.86
N PHE A 91 -0.50 14.60 8.87
CA PHE A 91 -1.10 14.47 10.19
C PHE A 91 -1.13 15.82 10.91
N ILE A 92 -0.07 16.64 10.79
CA ILE A 92 0.01 17.99 11.38
C ILE A 92 -1.08 18.90 10.82
N ILE A 93 -1.35 18.85 9.51
CA ILE A 93 -2.39 19.68 8.88
C ILE A 93 -3.78 19.23 9.33
N ALA A 94 -4.04 17.92 9.36
CA ALA A 94 -5.29 17.36 9.83
C ALA A 94 -5.52 17.70 11.31
N ASN A 95 -4.51 17.57 12.15
CA ASN A 95 -4.55 17.90 13.56
C ASN A 95 -4.80 19.39 13.79
N LYS A 96 -4.17 20.28 13.04
CA LYS A 96 -4.37 21.71 13.14
C LYS A 96 -5.79 22.16 12.73
N LEU A 97 -6.43 21.44 11.81
CA LEU A 97 -7.84 21.66 11.46
C LEU A 97 -8.78 21.06 12.52
N ALA A 98 -8.49 19.84 12.96
CA ALA A 98 -9.29 19.13 13.96
C ALA A 98 -9.29 19.86 15.32
N SER A 99 -8.13 20.36 15.78
CA SER A 99 -8.01 21.12 17.04
C SER A 99 -8.78 22.45 17.06
N LYS A 100 -9.24 22.96 15.91
CA LYS A 100 -10.11 24.13 15.83
C LYS A 100 -11.60 23.79 15.94
N ILE A 101 -11.98 22.54 15.67
CA ILE A 101 -13.37 22.09 15.55
C ILE A 101 -13.75 21.25 16.77
N ILE A 102 -12.80 20.55 17.36
CA ILE A 102 -12.99 19.59 18.47
C ILE A 102 -12.61 20.27 19.78
N ASP A 103 -13.43 20.08 20.82
CA ASP A 103 -13.13 20.55 22.16
C ASP A 103 -11.76 20.03 22.62
N PRO A 104 -10.86 20.90 23.13
CA PRO A 104 -9.53 20.52 23.60
C PRO A 104 -9.52 19.38 24.63
N LYS A 105 -10.59 19.25 25.42
CA LYS A 105 -10.74 18.18 26.41
C LYS A 105 -10.72 16.78 25.77
N TYR A 106 -11.36 16.63 24.62
CA TYR A 106 -11.47 15.32 23.94
C TYR A 106 -10.36 15.12 22.89
N TYR A 107 -9.75 16.22 22.45
CA TYR A 107 -8.78 16.18 21.34
C TYR A 107 -7.57 15.30 21.66
N SER A 108 -6.94 15.46 22.84
CA SER A 108 -5.77 14.66 23.22
C SER A 108 -6.07 13.16 23.32
N THR A 109 -7.24 12.83 23.90
CA THR A 109 -7.67 11.42 24.05
C THR A 109 -7.97 10.78 22.69
N ILE A 110 -8.58 11.54 21.77
CA ILE A 110 -8.85 11.09 20.40
C ILE A 110 -7.54 10.92 19.65
N GLU A 111 -6.62 11.86 19.76
CA GLU A 111 -5.31 11.82 19.14
C GLU A 111 -4.53 10.58 19.60
N ASP A 112 -4.46 10.32 20.90
CA ASP A 112 -3.77 9.16 21.47
C ASP A 112 -4.41 7.84 21.01
N ASN A 113 -5.74 7.73 21.00
CA ASN A 113 -6.44 6.53 20.53
C ASN A 113 -6.26 6.30 19.02
N ILE A 114 -6.34 7.35 18.21
CA ILE A 114 -6.14 7.24 16.76
C ILE A 114 -4.67 6.94 16.43
N LEU A 115 -3.72 7.53 17.16
CA LEU A 115 -2.29 7.24 16.98
C LEU A 115 -1.94 5.82 17.39
N SER A 116 -2.54 5.29 18.46
CA SER A 116 -2.26 3.94 18.94
C SER A 116 -2.89 2.84 18.09
N HIS A 117 -4.12 3.04 17.60
CA HIS A 117 -4.88 2.01 16.87
C HIS A 117 -5.16 2.35 15.39
N GLY A 118 -5.06 3.62 15.02
CA GLY A 118 -5.35 4.08 13.65
C GLY A 118 -4.45 3.44 12.60
N GLN A 119 -3.21 3.15 12.96
CA GLN A 119 -2.24 2.51 12.06
C GLN A 119 -2.64 1.07 11.72
N GLU A 120 -3.14 0.32 12.71
CA GLU A 120 -3.62 -1.05 12.52
C GLU A 120 -4.89 -1.07 11.66
N ILE A 121 -5.80 -0.16 11.93
CA ILE A 121 -7.04 0.02 11.16
C ILE A 121 -6.71 0.43 9.72
N GLU A 122 -5.79 1.35 9.53
CA GLU A 122 -5.35 1.79 8.21
C GLU A 122 -4.76 0.63 7.42
N LEU A 123 -3.88 -0.15 8.04
CA LEU A 123 -3.27 -1.33 7.41
C LEU A 123 -4.33 -2.33 6.95
N LEU A 124 -5.32 -2.60 7.78
CA LEU A 124 -6.32 -3.64 7.53
C LEU A 124 -7.39 -3.20 6.54
N LEU A 125 -7.82 -1.95 6.60
CA LEU A 125 -8.96 -1.45 5.82
C LEU A 125 -8.56 -0.70 4.54
N PHE A 126 -7.39 -0.05 4.51
CA PHE A 126 -6.99 0.78 3.37
C PHE A 126 -6.97 0.02 2.05
N THR A 127 -6.33 -1.13 2.03
CA THR A 127 -6.13 -1.91 0.82
C THR A 127 -7.43 -2.49 0.26
N PRO A 128 -8.30 -3.17 1.05
CA PRO A 128 -9.57 -3.68 0.55
C PRO A 128 -10.54 -2.57 0.12
N LEU A 129 -10.59 -1.45 0.86
CA LEU A 129 -11.44 -0.32 0.47
C LEU A 129 -10.98 0.33 -0.83
N THR A 130 -9.67 0.52 -1.01
CA THR A 130 -9.12 1.01 -2.29
C THR A 130 -9.41 0.03 -3.42
N GLY A 131 -9.34 -1.28 -3.17
CA GLY A 131 -9.73 -2.33 -4.12
C GLY A 131 -11.20 -2.24 -4.51
N ALA A 132 -12.09 -1.97 -3.55
CA ALA A 132 -13.52 -1.76 -3.80
C ALA A 132 -13.79 -0.49 -4.63
N VAL A 133 -13.11 0.61 -4.31
CA VAL A 133 -13.18 1.84 -5.11
C VAL A 133 -12.71 1.59 -6.55
N LEU A 134 -11.59 0.89 -6.73
CA LEU A 134 -11.13 0.50 -8.06
C LEU A 134 -12.16 -0.38 -8.79
N MET A 135 -12.81 -1.32 -8.12
CA MET A 135 -13.87 -2.14 -8.72
C MET A 135 -15.03 -1.27 -9.23
N ILE A 136 -15.47 -0.30 -8.43
CA ILE A 136 -16.54 0.64 -8.83
C ILE A 136 -16.12 1.49 -10.02
N LEU A 137 -14.93 2.10 -9.97
CA LEU A 137 -14.41 2.97 -11.03
C LEU A 137 -14.15 2.22 -12.35
N TYR A 138 -13.93 0.91 -12.29
CA TYR A 138 -13.62 0.05 -13.42
C TYR A 138 -14.65 -1.06 -13.64
N ALA A 139 -15.88 -0.90 -13.14
CA ALA A 139 -16.95 -1.88 -13.28
C ALA A 139 -17.20 -2.32 -14.73
N VAL A 140 -17.09 -1.38 -15.68
CA VAL A 140 -17.23 -1.63 -17.13
C VAL A 140 -16.17 -2.61 -17.67
N LYS A 141 -15.03 -2.75 -17.00
CA LYS A 141 -13.95 -3.65 -17.45
C LYS A 141 -14.17 -5.10 -17.06
N SER A 142 -15.27 -5.41 -16.35
CA SER A 142 -15.73 -6.78 -16.00
C SER A 142 -14.64 -7.66 -15.37
N LYS A 143 -13.75 -7.05 -14.57
CA LYS A 143 -12.70 -7.81 -13.84
C LYS A 143 -13.20 -8.21 -12.45
N PRO A 144 -12.83 -9.42 -11.95
CA PRO A 144 -13.18 -9.85 -10.60
C PRO A 144 -12.58 -8.91 -9.54
N PHE A 145 -13.23 -8.78 -8.38
CA PHE A 145 -12.77 -7.97 -7.24
C PHE A 145 -11.31 -8.27 -6.87
N LEU A 146 -10.91 -9.53 -6.90
CA LEU A 146 -9.54 -9.95 -6.59
C LEU A 146 -8.48 -9.25 -7.47
N HIS A 147 -8.80 -8.96 -8.74
CA HIS A 147 -7.87 -8.23 -9.62
C HIS A 147 -7.67 -6.79 -9.14
N HIS A 148 -8.74 -6.13 -8.71
CA HIS A 148 -8.68 -4.78 -8.16
C HIS A 148 -7.96 -4.76 -6.81
N MET A 149 -8.17 -5.79 -5.97
CA MET A 149 -7.43 -6.00 -4.72
C MET A 149 -5.92 -6.10 -4.97
N ILE A 150 -5.48 -6.90 -5.93
CA ILE A 150 -4.07 -7.05 -6.28
C ILE A 150 -3.47 -5.71 -6.75
N ALA A 151 -4.23 -4.94 -7.53
CA ALA A 151 -3.81 -3.61 -7.96
C ALA A 151 -3.64 -2.67 -6.76
N SER A 152 -4.60 -2.65 -5.82
CA SER A 152 -4.52 -1.82 -4.62
C SER A 152 -3.37 -2.26 -3.70
N ILE A 153 -3.11 -3.55 -3.55
CA ILE A 153 -1.98 -4.09 -2.79
C ILE A 153 -0.63 -3.57 -3.34
N HIS A 154 -0.42 -3.63 -4.65
CA HIS A 154 0.82 -3.12 -5.25
C HIS A 154 0.94 -1.60 -5.11
N LEU A 155 -0.17 -0.86 -5.27
CA LEU A 155 -0.20 0.60 -5.07
C LEU A 155 0.15 0.95 -3.62
N SER A 156 -0.47 0.30 -2.65
CA SER A 156 -0.21 0.51 -1.23
C SER A 156 1.24 0.16 -0.85
N SER A 157 1.77 -0.94 -1.39
CA SER A 157 3.17 -1.32 -1.16
C SER A 157 4.15 -0.26 -1.68
N PHE A 158 3.88 0.30 -2.88
CA PHE A 158 4.66 1.41 -3.40
C PHE A 158 4.58 2.63 -2.47
N ILE A 159 3.36 3.01 -2.06
CA ILE A 159 3.13 4.18 -1.20
C ILE A 159 3.90 4.02 0.13
N TYR A 160 3.80 2.88 0.81
CA TYR A 160 4.49 2.67 2.09
C TYR A 160 6.01 2.76 1.96
N ILE A 161 6.62 2.09 0.97
CA ILE A 161 8.07 2.13 0.78
C ILE A 161 8.50 3.55 0.41
N PHE A 162 7.75 4.21 -0.48
CA PHE A 162 8.06 5.56 -0.92
C PHE A 162 7.95 6.58 0.21
N LEU A 163 6.88 6.50 1.03
CA LEU A 163 6.72 7.34 2.22
C LEU A 163 7.83 7.09 3.24
N THR A 164 8.27 5.85 3.43
CA THR A 164 9.42 5.55 4.31
C THR A 164 10.66 6.31 3.85
N ILE A 165 10.96 6.25 2.54
CA ILE A 165 12.11 6.96 1.97
C ILE A 165 11.98 8.46 2.22
N ILE A 166 10.83 9.07 1.91
CA ILE A 166 10.61 10.51 2.12
C ILE A 166 10.76 10.88 3.61
N ASN A 167 10.17 10.11 4.52
CA ASN A 167 10.21 10.40 5.95
C ASN A 167 11.63 10.33 6.52
N VAL A 168 12.43 9.34 6.10
CA VAL A 168 13.84 9.25 6.44
C VAL A 168 14.61 10.48 5.92
N PHE A 169 14.41 10.84 4.64
CA PHE A 169 15.06 12.03 4.08
C PHE A 169 14.61 13.32 4.78
N SER A 170 13.32 13.46 5.09
CA SER A 170 12.79 14.62 5.82
C SER A 170 13.40 14.76 7.21
N THR A 171 13.68 13.64 7.88
CA THR A 171 14.31 13.65 9.21
C THR A 171 15.79 14.00 9.13
N LEU A 172 16.50 13.45 8.15
CA LEU A 172 17.94 13.72 7.96
C LEU A 172 18.20 15.15 7.48
N PHE A 173 17.31 15.69 6.64
CA PHE A 173 17.46 16.99 5.99
C PHE A 173 16.33 17.96 6.36
N TYR A 174 16.06 18.13 7.66
CA TYR A 174 14.92 18.92 8.14
C TYR A 174 14.91 20.37 7.64
N ARG A 175 16.08 20.97 7.37
CA ARG A 175 16.21 22.36 6.88
C ARG A 175 15.64 22.57 5.48
N ILE A 176 15.62 21.52 4.64
CA ILE A 176 15.08 21.56 3.27
C ILE A 176 13.73 20.83 3.15
N ASN A 177 13.07 20.58 4.27
CA ASN A 177 11.80 19.86 4.35
C ASN A 177 10.71 20.43 3.41
N PRO A 178 10.56 21.75 3.21
CA PRO A 178 9.61 22.28 2.22
C PRO A 178 9.88 21.81 0.79
N LEU A 179 11.14 21.63 0.41
CA LEU A 179 11.52 21.11 -0.90
C LEU A 179 11.24 19.60 -1.01
N ILE A 180 11.48 18.87 0.08
CA ILE A 180 11.17 17.41 0.13
C ILE A 180 9.67 17.18 -0.02
N SER A 181 8.83 18.09 0.46
CA SER A 181 7.36 17.97 0.33
C SER A 181 6.89 17.90 -1.13
N ILE A 182 7.65 18.41 -2.10
CA ILE A 182 7.32 18.32 -3.52
C ILE A 182 7.32 16.86 -4.00
N PHE A 183 8.14 16.00 -3.41
CA PHE A 183 8.20 14.59 -3.78
C PHE A 183 6.90 13.82 -3.50
N TYR A 184 6.03 14.32 -2.60
CA TYR A 184 4.70 13.70 -2.41
C TYR A 184 3.86 13.72 -3.69
N LEU A 185 4.13 14.62 -4.65
CA LEU A 185 3.48 14.65 -5.95
C LEU A 185 3.79 13.41 -6.81
N ILE A 186 4.85 12.67 -6.49
CA ILE A 186 5.16 11.42 -7.19
C ILE A 186 4.07 10.37 -6.96
N ILE A 187 3.39 10.38 -5.81
CA ILE A 187 2.34 9.41 -5.50
C ILE A 187 1.16 9.48 -6.49
N PRO A 188 0.51 10.66 -6.70
CA PRO A 188 -0.55 10.76 -7.70
C PRO A 188 -0.06 10.50 -9.12
N ILE A 189 1.15 10.94 -9.47
CA ILE A 189 1.74 10.68 -10.80
C ILE A 189 1.91 9.16 -11.00
N TYR A 190 2.47 8.46 -10.02
CA TYR A 190 2.60 7.01 -10.06
C TYR A 190 1.24 6.32 -10.21
N CYS A 191 0.23 6.76 -9.45
CA CYS A 191 -1.13 6.21 -9.52
C CYS A 191 -1.72 6.36 -10.93
N VAL A 192 -1.61 7.54 -11.55
CA VAL A 192 -2.06 7.79 -12.93
C VAL A 192 -1.39 6.85 -13.92
N ILE A 193 -0.06 6.72 -13.86
CA ILE A 193 0.70 5.85 -14.77
C ILE A 193 0.31 4.39 -14.57
N MET A 194 0.17 3.95 -13.30
CA MET A 194 -0.22 2.61 -12.94
C MET A 194 -1.62 2.27 -13.45
N LEU A 195 -2.62 3.12 -13.21
CA LEU A 195 -3.99 2.90 -13.66
C LEU A 195 -4.07 2.86 -15.20
N ARG A 196 -3.37 3.77 -15.88
CA ARG A 196 -3.29 3.77 -17.33
C ARG A 196 -2.70 2.45 -17.85
N SER A 197 -1.61 1.98 -17.26
CA SER A 197 -0.95 0.73 -17.64
C SER A 197 -1.83 -0.50 -17.44
N ILE A 198 -2.53 -0.58 -16.28
CA ILE A 198 -3.32 -1.77 -15.90
C ILE A 198 -4.64 -1.83 -16.67
N TYR A 199 -5.34 -0.69 -16.79
CA TYR A 199 -6.70 -0.66 -17.33
C TYR A 199 -6.78 -0.14 -18.76
N ASN A 200 -5.65 0.24 -19.35
CA ASN A 200 -5.56 0.78 -20.73
C ASN A 200 -6.52 1.96 -20.97
N ASP A 201 -6.54 2.90 -20.00
CA ASP A 201 -7.34 4.11 -20.09
C ASP A 201 -6.57 5.26 -20.73
N SER A 202 -7.28 6.26 -21.25
CA SER A 202 -6.68 7.51 -21.68
C SER A 202 -6.10 8.28 -20.48
N LEU A 203 -5.14 9.16 -20.72
CA LEU A 203 -4.48 9.96 -19.67
C LEU A 203 -5.50 10.74 -18.83
N LEU A 204 -6.44 11.43 -19.48
CA LEU A 204 -7.46 12.22 -18.79
C LEU A 204 -8.36 11.36 -17.88
N LYS A 205 -8.79 10.18 -18.37
CA LYS A 205 -9.59 9.25 -17.55
C LYS A 205 -8.80 8.76 -16.35
N SER A 206 -7.51 8.45 -16.52
CA SER A 206 -6.65 8.00 -15.44
C SER A 206 -6.42 9.10 -14.39
N ILE A 207 -6.22 10.35 -14.81
CA ILE A 207 -6.12 11.51 -13.90
C ILE A 207 -7.41 11.67 -13.09
N PHE A 208 -8.56 11.69 -13.77
CA PHE A 208 -9.86 11.85 -13.10
C PHE A 208 -10.12 10.73 -12.09
N LYS A 209 -9.86 9.46 -12.44
CA LYS A 209 -10.03 8.32 -11.53
C LYS A 209 -9.04 8.36 -10.37
N THR A 210 -7.80 8.78 -10.60
CA THR A 210 -6.83 9.02 -9.51
C THR A 210 -7.36 10.05 -8.53
N PHE A 211 -7.91 11.17 -9.03
CA PHE A 211 -8.52 12.18 -8.18
C PHE A 211 -9.67 11.62 -7.34
N LEU A 212 -10.56 10.80 -7.92
CA LEU A 212 -11.63 10.12 -7.17
C LEU A 212 -11.10 9.16 -6.10
N ILE A 213 -10.00 8.43 -6.36
CA ILE A 213 -9.34 7.59 -5.36
C ILE A 213 -8.85 8.45 -4.21
N PHE A 214 -8.20 9.59 -4.46
CA PHE A 214 -7.73 10.49 -3.40
C PHE A 214 -8.89 11.08 -2.59
N ILE A 215 -9.99 11.46 -3.23
CA ILE A 215 -11.22 11.87 -2.51
C ILE A 215 -11.72 10.74 -1.61
N SER A 216 -11.75 9.49 -2.10
CA SER A 216 -12.20 8.35 -1.28
C SER A 216 -11.31 8.13 -0.06
N VAL A 217 -10.00 8.35 -0.18
CA VAL A 217 -9.06 8.29 0.95
C VAL A 217 -9.37 9.39 1.98
N VAL A 218 -9.60 10.61 1.54
CA VAL A 218 -9.97 11.74 2.42
C VAL A 218 -11.29 11.45 3.14
N LEU A 219 -12.33 11.04 2.41
CA LEU A 219 -13.64 10.72 3.00
C LEU A 219 -13.53 9.59 4.03
N ARG A 220 -12.77 8.55 3.72
CA ARG A 220 -12.50 7.46 4.66
C ARG A 220 -11.84 7.96 5.93
N ASN A 221 -10.80 8.79 5.83
CA ASN A 221 -10.13 9.35 7.00
C ASN A 221 -11.09 10.19 7.85
N ILE A 222 -11.93 11.02 7.23
CA ILE A 222 -12.97 11.77 7.93
C ILE A 222 -13.93 10.83 8.69
N LEU A 223 -14.33 9.71 8.07
CA LEU A 223 -15.20 8.73 8.72
C LEU A 223 -14.51 8.05 9.91
N ILE A 224 -13.26 7.64 9.77
CA ILE A 224 -12.49 7.00 10.86
C ILE A 224 -12.35 7.97 12.04
N PHE A 225 -11.98 9.23 11.78
CA PHE A 225 -11.89 10.27 12.80
C PHE A 225 -13.25 10.56 13.44
N GLY A 226 -14.32 10.64 12.64
CA GLY A 226 -15.69 10.86 13.15
C GLY A 226 -16.17 9.72 14.05
N ILE A 227 -15.92 8.48 13.68
CA ILE A 227 -16.25 7.31 14.50
C ILE A 227 -15.43 7.31 15.79
N GLY A 228 -14.13 7.57 15.72
CA GLY A 228 -13.26 7.69 16.88
C GLY A 228 -13.73 8.77 17.85
N TYR A 229 -14.16 9.93 17.32
CA TYR A 229 -14.75 11.02 18.11
C TYR A 229 -16.03 10.62 18.84
N ILE A 230 -16.96 9.98 18.12
CA ILE A 230 -18.23 9.50 18.71
C ILE A 230 -17.95 8.47 19.81
N ILE A 231 -17.07 7.51 19.57
CA ILE A 231 -16.70 6.49 20.57
C ILE A 231 -16.11 7.13 21.80
N THR A 232 -15.21 8.11 21.65
CA THR A 232 -14.60 8.82 22.79
C THR A 232 -15.65 9.55 23.63
N ILE A 233 -16.62 10.25 23.00
CA ILE A 233 -17.70 10.93 23.73
C ILE A 233 -18.63 9.94 24.48
N LEU A 234 -18.84 8.75 23.94
CA LEU A 234 -19.72 7.76 24.57
C LEU A 234 -19.05 7.04 25.75
N ILE A 235 -17.72 7.01 25.79
CA ILE A 235 -16.96 6.30 26.84
C ILE A 235 -16.54 7.25 27.98
N TYR A 236 -16.31 8.54 27.67
CA TYR A 236 -15.84 9.57 28.62
C TYR A 236 -16.82 10.72 28.77
#